data_de3d023428998b612a08fab5304828a0
#
_entry.id   de3d023428998b612a08fab5304828a0
#
_cell.length_a   1.000
_cell.length_b   1.000
_cell.length_c   1.000
_cell.angle_alpha   90.00
_cell.angle_beta   90.00
_cell.angle_gamma   90.00
#
_symmetry.space_group_name_H-M   'P 1'
#
loop_
_entity.id
_entity.type
_entity.pdbx_description
1 polymer ?
#
loop_
_entity_poly.entity_id
_entity_poly.type
_entity_poly.pdbx_seq_one_letter_code
_entity_poly.pdbx_strand_id
1 'polypeptide(L)'
;MKALTWQAKRTVSVEEVPDPKIIEPTDAIIRVTSTAICGSDLHLYEVLVPFMDKGDVIGHEPMGIVEEVGSAVTNLKPGDRVVVPFNVSCGHCYMCEHGLQSQCETTQVREYGNGATLLGYSRLYGSLPGGQAEYLRVPHADYGPIKIPSVGEDERFLFLSDVLPTAWQGVKYADVPEGGTLAVLGLGPIGQMA
;
A
#
# COMPACT_ATOMS: atom_id res chain seq x y z
N MET A 1 9.59 -8.84 -15.08
CA MET A 1 8.24 -8.26 -15.10
C MET A 1 8.24 -6.82 -15.56
N LYS A 2 7.11 -6.32 -16.05
CA LYS A 2 6.94 -4.89 -16.34
C LYS A 2 6.49 -4.16 -15.08
N ALA A 3 7.05 -2.96 -14.87
CA ALA A 3 6.69 -2.10 -13.76
C ALA A 3 6.78 -0.62 -14.16
N LEU A 4 5.93 0.22 -13.57
CA LEU A 4 6.04 1.66 -13.68
C LEU A 4 7.11 2.14 -12.70
N THR A 5 8.17 2.74 -13.24
CA THR A 5 9.32 3.18 -12.46
C THR A 5 9.50 4.69 -12.52
N TRP A 6 9.90 5.26 -11.38
CA TRP A 6 10.32 6.66 -11.34
C TRP A 6 11.70 6.82 -12.00
N GLN A 7 11.85 7.80 -12.90
CA GLN A 7 13.09 8.03 -13.64
C GLN A 7 13.76 9.36 -13.31
N ALA A 8 12.94 10.38 -13.11
CA ALA A 8 13.37 11.73 -12.74
C ALA A 8 12.15 12.57 -12.36
N LYS A 9 12.38 13.79 -11.89
CA LYS A 9 11.28 14.74 -11.69
C LYS A 9 10.36 14.81 -12.91
N ARG A 10 9.09 14.57 -12.72
CA ARG A 10 8.04 14.57 -13.77
C ARG A 10 8.29 13.54 -14.89
N THR A 11 9.00 12.46 -14.58
CA THR A 11 9.29 11.44 -15.56
C THR A 11 9.14 10.06 -14.93
N VAL A 12 8.25 9.26 -15.47
CA VAL A 12 8.08 7.84 -15.17
C VAL A 12 8.09 7.05 -16.49
N SER A 13 8.47 5.79 -16.42
CA SER A 13 8.43 4.89 -17.57
C SER A 13 8.11 3.47 -17.16
N VAL A 14 7.53 2.71 -18.08
CA VAL A 14 7.36 1.27 -17.91
C VAL A 14 8.66 0.58 -18.32
N GLU A 15 9.29 -0.09 -17.37
CA GLU A 15 10.56 -0.78 -17.56
C GLU A 15 10.43 -2.27 -17.27
N GLU A 16 11.33 -3.06 -17.87
CA GLU A 16 11.55 -4.44 -17.47
C GLU A 16 12.43 -4.47 -16.21
N VAL A 17 11.88 -4.97 -15.11
CA VAL A 17 12.57 -5.12 -13.83
C VAL A 17 12.58 -6.59 -13.42
N PRO A 18 13.51 -7.03 -12.53
CA PRO A 18 13.49 -8.39 -12.00
C PRO A 18 12.15 -8.73 -11.34
N ASP A 19 11.70 -9.96 -11.49
CA ASP A 19 10.54 -10.45 -10.75
C ASP A 19 10.82 -10.48 -9.26
N PRO A 20 9.84 -10.13 -8.41
CA PRO A 20 10.00 -10.22 -6.96
C PRO A 20 10.13 -11.69 -6.54
N LYS A 21 10.79 -11.91 -5.39
CA LYS A 21 11.00 -13.23 -4.79
C LYS A 21 10.64 -13.18 -3.32
N ILE A 22 10.29 -14.33 -2.75
CA ILE A 22 10.24 -14.50 -1.29
C ILE A 22 11.65 -14.26 -0.74
N ILE A 23 11.79 -13.29 0.16
CA ILE A 23 13.04 -12.95 0.84
C ILE A 23 12.97 -13.46 2.29
N GLU A 24 11.85 -13.17 2.96
CA GLU A 24 11.61 -13.60 4.33
C GLU A 24 10.49 -14.65 4.37
N PRO A 25 10.52 -15.56 5.35
CA PRO A 25 9.47 -16.58 5.50
C PRO A 25 8.05 -16.00 5.65
N THR A 26 7.91 -14.74 6.01
CA THR A 26 6.64 -14.01 6.21
C THR A 26 6.14 -13.28 4.97
N ASP A 27 6.85 -13.37 3.84
CA ASP A 27 6.49 -12.67 2.61
C ASP A 27 5.40 -13.41 1.81
N ALA A 28 4.69 -12.68 0.98
CA ALA A 28 3.91 -13.24 -0.13
C ALA A 28 4.26 -12.53 -1.45
N ILE A 29 4.08 -13.23 -2.56
CA ILE A 29 4.10 -12.66 -3.91
C ILE A 29 2.67 -12.58 -4.42
N ILE A 30 2.28 -11.40 -4.84
CA ILE A 30 0.95 -11.10 -5.39
C ILE A 30 1.10 -10.80 -6.88
N ARG A 31 0.35 -11.50 -7.72
CA ARG A 31 0.13 -11.10 -9.10
C ARG A 31 -0.92 -10.01 -9.10
N VAL A 32 -0.50 -8.80 -9.46
CA VAL A 32 -1.39 -7.61 -9.43
C VAL A 32 -2.41 -7.73 -10.56
N THR A 33 -3.68 -7.55 -10.22
CA THR A 33 -4.79 -7.53 -11.19
C THR A 33 -5.27 -6.10 -11.43
N SER A 34 -5.21 -5.26 -10.41
CA SER A 34 -5.56 -3.85 -10.49
C SER A 34 -4.73 -3.03 -9.51
N THR A 35 -4.47 -1.79 -9.88
CA THR A 35 -3.81 -0.80 -9.03
C THR A 35 -4.40 0.59 -9.29
N ALA A 36 -4.55 1.41 -8.27
CA ALA A 36 -4.96 2.79 -8.44
C ALA A 36 -3.74 3.73 -8.47
N ILE A 37 -3.96 4.93 -8.97
CA ILE A 37 -3.02 6.06 -8.93
C ILE A 37 -3.58 7.07 -7.92
N CYS A 38 -2.86 7.25 -6.82
CA CYS A 38 -3.23 8.18 -5.77
C CYS A 38 -2.73 9.61 -6.05
N GLY A 39 -3.39 10.60 -5.47
CA GLY A 39 -2.87 11.97 -5.46
C GLY A 39 -1.49 12.10 -4.80
N SER A 40 -1.15 11.21 -3.86
CA SER A 40 0.16 11.19 -3.23
C SER A 40 1.29 10.69 -4.15
N ASP A 41 0.99 9.91 -5.20
CA ASP A 41 1.97 9.55 -6.23
C ASP A 41 2.48 10.80 -6.97
N LEU A 42 1.66 11.84 -7.08
CA LEU A 42 2.08 13.13 -7.67
C LEU A 42 3.13 13.84 -6.81
N HIS A 43 3.17 13.60 -5.50
CA HIS A 43 4.24 14.10 -4.64
C HIS A 43 5.57 13.40 -4.93
N LEU A 44 5.56 12.09 -5.20
CA LEU A 44 6.76 11.36 -5.66
C LEU A 44 7.22 11.87 -7.03
N TYR A 45 6.26 12.13 -7.92
CA TYR A 45 6.50 12.61 -9.26
C TYR A 45 7.14 14.01 -9.30
N GLU A 46 6.79 14.90 -8.35
CA GLU A 46 7.17 16.32 -8.42
C GLU A 46 7.96 16.84 -7.21
N VAL A 47 7.56 16.50 -5.98
CA VAL A 47 8.02 17.18 -4.77
C VAL A 47 9.09 16.39 -4.03
N LEU A 48 8.91 15.07 -3.88
CA LEU A 48 9.79 14.21 -3.08
C LEU A 48 11.02 13.69 -3.86
N VAL A 49 11.35 14.35 -4.95
CA VAL A 49 12.49 14.04 -5.82
C VAL A 49 13.81 13.74 -5.07
N PRO A 50 14.20 14.49 -4.01
CA PRO A 50 15.44 14.20 -3.28
C PRO A 50 15.45 12.85 -2.56
N PHE A 51 14.28 12.22 -2.42
CA PHE A 51 14.10 10.95 -1.71
C PHE A 51 13.73 9.80 -2.63
N MET A 52 13.77 10.01 -3.95
CA MET A 52 13.51 9.00 -4.97
C MET A 52 14.81 8.61 -5.66
N ASP A 53 14.92 7.33 -6.00
CA ASP A 53 16.01 6.81 -6.80
C ASP A 53 15.50 6.37 -8.18
N LYS A 54 16.31 6.58 -9.21
CA LYS A 54 15.98 6.14 -10.56
C LYS A 54 15.76 4.63 -10.58
N GLY A 55 14.59 4.21 -11.04
CA GLY A 55 14.19 2.80 -11.08
C GLY A 55 13.27 2.38 -9.93
N ASP A 56 12.97 3.26 -8.97
CA ASP A 56 11.99 2.97 -7.91
C ASP A 56 10.63 2.61 -8.53
N VAL A 57 10.11 1.43 -8.18
CA VAL A 57 8.78 0.98 -8.60
C VAL A 57 7.75 1.63 -7.70
N ILE A 58 6.86 2.42 -8.28
CA ILE A 58 5.84 3.17 -7.55
C ILE A 58 4.50 2.45 -7.48
N GLY A 59 3.53 3.03 -6.76
CA GLY A 59 2.18 2.52 -6.61
C GLY A 59 1.93 1.83 -5.26
N HIS A 60 0.98 2.37 -4.50
CA HIS A 60 0.71 1.93 -3.13
C HIS A 60 -0.75 1.49 -2.90
N GLU A 61 -1.54 1.42 -3.97
CA GLU A 61 -2.94 0.96 -3.92
C GLU A 61 -3.16 -0.29 -4.79
N PRO A 62 -2.44 -1.41 -4.55
CA PRO A 62 -2.61 -2.62 -5.35
C PRO A 62 -3.64 -3.59 -4.77
N MET A 63 -4.16 -4.41 -5.67
CA MET A 63 -4.84 -5.65 -5.35
C MET A 63 -4.48 -6.74 -6.35
N GLY A 64 -4.72 -7.99 -6.01
CA GLY A 64 -4.38 -9.08 -6.90
C GLY A 64 -4.65 -10.46 -6.31
N ILE A 65 -3.98 -11.44 -6.91
CA ILE A 65 -4.07 -12.86 -6.55
C ILE A 65 -2.75 -13.29 -5.94
N VAL A 66 -2.80 -13.98 -4.80
CA VAL A 66 -1.62 -14.59 -4.19
C VAL A 66 -1.07 -15.67 -5.12
N GLU A 67 0.19 -15.55 -5.52
CA GLU A 67 0.91 -16.54 -6.35
C GLU A 67 1.77 -17.45 -5.51
N GLU A 68 2.50 -16.91 -4.53
CA GLU A 68 3.43 -17.62 -3.69
C GLU A 68 3.39 -17.07 -2.26
N VAL A 69 3.63 -17.91 -1.27
CA VAL A 69 3.73 -17.53 0.13
C VAL A 69 4.98 -18.11 0.78
N GLY A 70 5.59 -17.37 1.67
CA GLY A 70 6.70 -17.85 2.50
C GLY A 70 6.24 -18.88 3.51
N SER A 71 7.18 -19.67 4.03
CA SER A 71 6.92 -20.83 4.88
C SER A 71 6.27 -20.51 6.23
N ALA A 72 6.32 -19.23 6.67
CA ALA A 72 5.70 -18.78 7.92
C ALA A 72 4.33 -18.12 7.70
N VAL A 73 3.88 -17.96 6.44
CA VAL A 73 2.57 -17.40 6.13
C VAL A 73 1.50 -18.45 6.35
N THR A 74 0.50 -18.16 7.15
CA THR A 74 -0.57 -19.08 7.57
C THR A 74 -1.96 -18.63 7.15
N ASN A 75 -2.17 -17.34 7.01
CA ASN A 75 -3.48 -16.75 6.71
C ASN A 75 -3.78 -16.68 5.20
N LEU A 76 -2.76 -16.76 4.36
CA LEU A 76 -2.89 -16.69 2.90
C LEU A 76 -2.44 -17.98 2.24
N LYS A 77 -2.96 -18.24 1.05
CA LYS A 77 -2.51 -19.33 0.17
C LYS A 77 -2.59 -18.88 -1.29
N PRO A 78 -1.83 -19.54 -2.18
CA PRO A 78 -1.96 -19.32 -3.62
C PRO A 78 -3.42 -19.44 -4.09
N GLY A 79 -3.85 -18.47 -4.91
CA GLY A 79 -5.22 -18.33 -5.40
C GLY A 79 -6.12 -17.43 -4.56
N ASP A 80 -5.74 -17.05 -3.34
CA ASP A 80 -6.51 -16.07 -2.56
C ASP A 80 -6.49 -14.70 -3.27
N ARG A 81 -7.65 -14.06 -3.37
CA ARG A 81 -7.79 -12.70 -3.89
C ARG A 81 -7.69 -11.71 -2.75
N VAL A 82 -6.79 -10.74 -2.87
CA VAL A 82 -6.44 -9.81 -1.78
C VAL A 82 -6.36 -8.37 -2.25
N VAL A 83 -6.74 -7.45 -1.36
CA VAL A 83 -6.35 -6.03 -1.41
C VAL A 83 -5.16 -5.84 -0.49
N VAL A 84 -4.16 -5.07 -0.92
CA VAL A 84 -2.95 -4.85 -0.15
C VAL A 84 -2.90 -3.40 0.34
N PRO A 85 -3.08 -3.16 1.65
CA PRO A 85 -2.86 -1.84 2.24
C PRO A 85 -1.42 -1.37 2.04
N PHE A 86 -1.26 -0.07 1.87
CA PHE A 86 0.06 0.52 1.56
C PHE A 86 1.07 0.43 2.69
N ASN A 87 0.63 0.46 3.95
CA ASN A 87 1.52 0.39 5.10
C ASN A 87 1.87 -1.05 5.47
N VAL A 88 3.15 -1.32 5.65
CA VAL A 88 3.64 -2.64 6.05
C VAL A 88 3.69 -2.74 7.57
N SER A 89 2.95 -3.67 8.15
CA SER A 89 2.81 -3.83 9.59
C SER A 89 2.99 -5.28 10.01
N CYS A 90 3.65 -5.52 11.15
CA CYS A 90 3.93 -6.88 11.61
C CYS A 90 2.76 -7.54 12.38
N GLY A 91 1.82 -6.75 12.91
CA GLY A 91 0.66 -7.24 13.62
C GLY A 91 0.87 -7.59 15.11
N HIS A 92 2.10 -7.58 15.62
CA HIS A 92 2.42 -8.09 16.96
C HIS A 92 3.35 -7.20 17.79
N CYS A 93 3.83 -6.06 17.27
CA CYS A 93 4.57 -5.09 18.09
C CYS A 93 3.60 -4.23 18.91
N TYR A 94 4.13 -3.52 19.90
CA TYR A 94 3.32 -2.66 20.77
C TYR A 94 2.37 -1.74 19.99
N MET A 95 2.87 -1.05 18.97
CA MET A 95 2.05 -0.14 18.16
C MET A 95 0.93 -0.89 17.41
N CYS A 96 1.24 -2.04 16.82
CA CYS A 96 0.23 -2.83 16.10
C CYS A 96 -0.87 -3.35 17.03
N GLU A 97 -0.51 -3.84 18.23
CA GLU A 97 -1.48 -4.32 19.25
C GLU A 97 -2.38 -3.21 19.80
N HIS A 98 -1.93 -1.95 19.70
CA HIS A 98 -2.71 -0.77 20.12
C HIS A 98 -3.46 -0.08 18.97
N GLY A 99 -3.56 -0.72 17.78
CA GLY A 99 -4.29 -0.15 16.64
C GLY A 99 -3.53 0.97 15.91
N LEU A 100 -2.22 1.10 16.12
CA LEU A 100 -1.36 2.12 15.55
C LEU A 100 -0.43 1.53 14.48
N GLN A 101 -0.98 0.79 13.52
CA GLN A 101 -0.23 0.05 12.50
C GLN A 101 0.69 0.95 11.66
N SER A 102 0.28 2.18 11.39
CA SER A 102 1.09 3.18 10.69
C SER A 102 2.37 3.58 11.45
N GLN A 103 2.50 3.17 12.72
CA GLN A 103 3.67 3.37 13.56
C GLN A 103 4.34 2.05 13.94
N CYS A 104 4.18 1.00 13.12
CA CYS A 104 4.75 -0.32 13.38
C CYS A 104 6.25 -0.24 13.70
N GLU A 105 6.64 -0.68 14.90
CA GLU A 105 8.03 -0.60 15.37
C GLU A 105 8.98 -1.52 14.60
N THR A 106 8.46 -2.64 14.08
CA THR A 106 9.23 -3.62 13.31
C THR A 106 9.64 -3.08 11.95
N THR A 107 8.76 -2.31 11.30
CA THR A 107 8.97 -1.78 9.95
C THR A 107 9.30 -0.28 9.92
N GLN A 108 9.45 0.33 11.09
CA GLN A 108 9.69 1.76 11.23
C GLN A 108 10.98 2.21 10.55
N VAL A 109 10.91 3.30 9.79
CA VAL A 109 12.08 3.92 9.13
C VAL A 109 12.70 4.97 10.07
N ARG A 110 13.47 4.47 11.04
CA ARG A 110 14.02 5.29 12.15
C ARG A 110 14.98 6.38 11.69
N GLU A 111 15.71 6.16 10.61
CA GLU A 111 16.67 7.12 10.07
C GLU A 111 16.04 8.49 9.79
N TYR A 112 14.79 8.48 9.33
CA TYR A 112 14.04 9.70 9.00
C TYR A 112 13.00 10.09 10.06
N GLY A 113 12.90 9.34 11.15
CA GLY A 113 11.89 9.57 12.19
C GLY A 113 10.46 9.29 11.73
N ASN A 114 10.30 8.51 10.67
CA ASN A 114 9.00 8.16 10.09
C ASN A 114 8.42 6.89 10.70
N GLY A 115 7.12 6.67 10.47
CA GLY A 115 6.41 5.48 10.91
C GLY A 115 6.75 4.23 10.11
N ALA A 116 5.78 3.34 9.96
CA ALA A 116 5.91 2.09 9.23
C ALA A 116 6.38 2.30 7.79
N THR A 117 7.13 1.33 7.26
CA THR A 117 7.49 1.28 5.83
C THR A 117 6.24 1.25 4.94
N LEU A 118 6.30 1.93 3.80
CA LEU A 118 5.24 1.99 2.81
C LEU A 118 5.66 1.29 1.51
N LEU A 119 4.71 0.60 0.88
CA LEU A 119 4.87 0.06 -0.46
C LEU A 119 4.84 1.18 -1.51
N GLY A 120 5.70 1.10 -2.52
CA GLY A 120 5.69 2.00 -3.68
C GLY A 120 5.93 3.46 -3.34
N TYR A 121 6.65 3.74 -2.25
CA TYR A 121 6.93 5.09 -1.79
C TYR A 121 8.43 5.38 -1.67
N SER A 122 8.80 6.59 -1.27
CA SER A 122 10.17 7.09 -1.25
C SER A 122 11.05 6.48 -0.14
N ARG A 123 12.37 6.80 -0.14
CA ARG A 123 13.32 6.42 0.92
C ARG A 123 12.89 6.88 2.32
N LEU A 124 12.14 7.95 2.42
CA LEU A 124 11.57 8.37 3.70
C LEU A 124 10.74 7.26 4.36
N TYR A 125 10.23 6.32 3.57
CA TYR A 125 9.36 5.23 4.01
C TYR A 125 9.88 3.85 3.58
N GLY A 126 11.21 3.71 3.37
CA GLY A 126 11.89 2.43 3.24
C GLY A 126 12.05 1.90 1.81
N SER A 127 11.67 2.66 0.77
CA SER A 127 11.87 2.29 -0.66
C SER A 127 11.42 0.89 -1.05
N LEU A 128 10.37 0.34 -0.44
CA LEU A 128 9.83 -0.93 -0.92
C LEU A 128 9.18 -0.75 -2.29
N PRO A 129 9.46 -1.67 -3.24
CA PRO A 129 8.78 -1.65 -4.54
C PRO A 129 7.27 -1.67 -4.40
N GLY A 130 6.59 -0.93 -5.28
CA GLY A 130 5.15 -0.77 -5.29
C GLY A 130 4.41 -1.72 -6.22
N GLY A 131 3.10 -1.55 -6.27
CA GLY A 131 2.18 -2.40 -7.00
C GLY A 131 1.72 -1.85 -8.36
N GLN A 132 2.32 -0.77 -8.89
CA GLN A 132 2.17 -0.42 -10.31
C GLN A 132 3.12 -1.28 -11.15
N ALA A 133 2.97 -2.60 -11.01
CA ALA A 133 3.80 -3.65 -11.57
C ALA A 133 2.96 -4.92 -11.79
N GLU A 134 3.47 -5.87 -12.56
CA GLU A 134 2.78 -7.16 -12.78
C GLU A 134 2.76 -8.03 -11.51
N TYR A 135 3.80 -7.92 -10.67
CA TYR A 135 3.92 -8.66 -9.41
C TYR A 135 4.43 -7.75 -8.29
N LEU A 136 4.02 -8.07 -7.06
CA LEU A 136 4.39 -7.35 -5.85
C LEU A 136 4.83 -8.33 -4.76
N ARG A 137 5.97 -8.07 -4.10
CA ARG A 137 6.33 -8.71 -2.84
C ARG A 137 5.71 -7.94 -1.67
N VAL A 138 4.99 -8.64 -0.83
CA VAL A 138 4.36 -8.09 0.37
C VAL A 138 5.01 -8.69 1.61
N PRO A 139 5.78 -7.92 2.39
CA PRO A 139 6.31 -8.35 3.68
C PRO A 139 5.19 -8.49 4.73
N HIS A 140 5.41 -9.35 5.75
CA HIS A 140 4.45 -9.60 6.84
C HIS A 140 3.03 -9.92 6.33
N ALA A 141 2.95 -10.79 5.34
CA ALA A 141 1.76 -11.04 4.54
C ALA A 141 0.57 -11.63 5.34
N ASP A 142 0.81 -12.22 6.51
CA ASP A 142 -0.28 -12.69 7.37
C ASP A 142 -1.12 -11.56 7.99
N TYR A 143 -0.60 -10.33 7.98
CA TYR A 143 -1.27 -9.21 8.65
C TYR A 143 -1.83 -8.15 7.69
N GLY A 144 -1.02 -7.69 6.73
CA GLY A 144 -1.40 -6.58 5.85
C GLY A 144 -2.54 -6.90 4.87
N PRO A 145 -2.38 -7.89 3.99
CA PRO A 145 -3.35 -8.18 2.95
C PRO A 145 -4.72 -8.59 3.48
N ILE A 146 -5.76 -8.04 2.86
CA ILE A 146 -7.16 -8.29 3.20
C ILE A 146 -7.77 -9.23 2.15
N LYS A 147 -8.19 -10.42 2.57
CA LYS A 147 -8.92 -11.32 1.67
C LYS A 147 -10.28 -10.77 1.32
N ILE A 148 -10.60 -10.81 0.04
CA ILE A 148 -11.86 -10.34 -0.51
C ILE A 148 -12.57 -11.47 -1.27
N PRO A 149 -13.88 -11.35 -1.53
CA PRO A 149 -14.60 -12.34 -2.32
C PRO A 149 -13.95 -12.59 -3.68
N SER A 150 -13.98 -13.84 -4.12
CA SER A 150 -13.47 -14.26 -5.43
C SER A 150 -14.31 -13.77 -6.61
N VAL A 151 -15.47 -13.18 -6.33
CA VAL A 151 -16.43 -12.67 -7.33
C VAL A 151 -16.61 -11.17 -7.20
N GLY A 152 -17.00 -10.53 -8.28
CA GLY A 152 -17.18 -9.08 -8.39
C GLY A 152 -15.96 -8.40 -9.01
N GLU A 153 -16.20 -7.22 -9.59
CA GLU A 153 -15.16 -6.44 -10.25
C GLU A 153 -14.13 -5.90 -9.24
N ASP A 154 -12.88 -5.74 -9.66
CA ASP A 154 -11.78 -5.25 -8.81
C ASP A 154 -12.07 -3.86 -8.26
N GLU A 155 -12.71 -3.00 -9.05
CA GLU A 155 -13.02 -1.61 -8.69
C GLU A 155 -13.90 -1.50 -7.43
N ARG A 156 -14.64 -2.54 -7.09
CA ARG A 156 -15.46 -2.57 -5.84
C ARG A 156 -14.62 -2.70 -4.59
N PHE A 157 -13.42 -3.23 -4.71
CA PHE A 157 -12.56 -3.58 -3.57
C PHE A 157 -11.25 -2.79 -3.54
N LEU A 158 -10.77 -2.34 -4.69
CA LEU A 158 -9.47 -1.69 -4.84
C LEU A 158 -9.25 -0.54 -3.84
N PHE A 159 -10.27 0.28 -3.63
CA PHE A 159 -10.19 1.44 -2.73
C PHE A 159 -10.08 1.10 -1.24
N LEU A 160 -10.21 -0.18 -0.87
CA LEU A 160 -9.89 -0.66 0.48
C LEU A 160 -8.38 -0.61 0.77
N SER A 161 -7.55 -0.46 -0.26
CA SER A 161 -6.09 -0.35 -0.11
C SER A 161 -5.66 0.95 0.57
N ASP A 162 -6.36 2.08 0.32
CA ASP A 162 -6.02 3.39 0.88
C ASP A 162 -7.25 4.31 0.99
N VAL A 163 -7.88 4.66 -0.15
CA VAL A 163 -8.82 5.79 -0.27
C VAL A 163 -9.99 5.67 0.71
N LEU A 164 -10.63 4.52 0.80
CA LEU A 164 -11.77 4.31 1.68
C LEU A 164 -11.39 4.35 3.18
N PRO A 165 -10.37 3.61 3.66
CA PRO A 165 -9.97 3.71 5.06
C PRO A 165 -9.43 5.10 5.42
N THR A 166 -8.78 5.82 4.51
CA THR A 166 -8.35 7.21 4.70
C THR A 166 -9.56 8.14 4.90
N ALA A 167 -10.57 8.03 4.04
CA ALA A 167 -11.82 8.79 4.18
C ALA A 167 -12.53 8.46 5.49
N TRP A 168 -12.68 7.17 5.79
CA TRP A 168 -13.28 6.69 7.04
C TRP A 168 -12.58 7.24 8.28
N GLN A 169 -11.26 7.20 8.32
CA GLN A 169 -10.47 7.70 9.44
C GLN A 169 -10.64 9.22 9.59
N GLY A 170 -10.66 9.98 8.50
CA GLY A 170 -10.92 11.41 8.51
C GLY A 170 -12.27 11.77 9.14
N VAL A 171 -13.34 11.05 8.74
CA VAL A 171 -14.68 11.23 9.32
C VAL A 171 -14.71 10.86 10.79
N LYS A 172 -14.03 9.75 11.19
CA LYS A 172 -13.91 9.37 12.61
C LYS A 172 -13.20 10.42 13.44
N TYR A 173 -12.13 11.01 12.92
CA TYR A 173 -11.38 12.05 13.64
C TYR A 173 -12.16 13.38 13.73
N ALA A 174 -13.09 13.64 12.81
CA ALA A 174 -13.95 14.81 12.87
C ALA A 174 -14.91 14.78 14.10
N ASP A 175 -15.14 13.57 14.66
CA ASP A 175 -15.96 13.33 15.86
C ASP A 175 -17.30 14.08 15.85
N VAL A 176 -17.98 14.06 14.70
CA VAL A 176 -19.25 14.75 14.51
C VAL A 176 -20.32 14.08 15.34
N PRO A 177 -21.02 14.82 16.24
CA PRO A 177 -22.07 14.25 17.04
C PRO A 177 -23.28 13.85 16.22
N GLU A 178 -24.14 12.98 16.75
CA GLU A 178 -25.38 12.60 16.09
C GLU A 178 -26.25 13.83 15.77
N GLY A 179 -26.72 13.92 14.51
CA GLY A 179 -27.46 15.09 14.01
C GLY A 179 -26.55 16.30 13.69
N GLY A 180 -25.24 16.20 13.88
CA GLY A 180 -24.28 17.24 13.51
C GLY A 180 -24.09 17.39 12.01
N THR A 181 -23.28 18.38 11.62
CA THR A 181 -22.97 18.68 10.21
C THR A 181 -21.50 18.53 9.96
N LEU A 182 -21.12 17.80 8.89
CA LEU A 182 -19.76 17.69 8.38
C LEU A 182 -19.66 18.43 7.05
N ALA A 183 -18.66 19.30 6.91
CA ALA A 183 -18.31 19.90 5.63
C ALA A 183 -17.08 19.21 5.05
N VAL A 184 -17.21 18.67 3.84
CA VAL A 184 -16.11 18.03 3.11
C VAL A 184 -15.65 18.98 2.01
N LEU A 185 -14.39 19.40 2.07
CA LEU A 185 -13.77 20.30 1.11
C LEU A 185 -12.96 19.49 0.09
N GLY A 186 -13.42 19.49 -1.18
CA GLY A 186 -12.86 18.72 -2.28
C GLY A 186 -13.65 17.43 -2.55
N LEU A 187 -13.97 17.21 -3.83
CA LEU A 187 -14.76 16.08 -4.30
C LEU A 187 -13.93 15.10 -5.14
N GLY A 188 -12.66 14.91 -4.76
CA GLY A 188 -11.84 13.80 -5.23
C GLY A 188 -12.32 12.46 -4.61
N PRO A 189 -11.67 11.33 -4.92
CA PRO A 189 -12.10 10.02 -4.42
C PRO A 189 -12.28 9.97 -2.90
N ILE A 190 -11.34 10.51 -2.12
CA ILE A 190 -11.43 10.59 -0.66
C ILE A 190 -12.65 11.40 -0.22
N GLY A 191 -12.85 12.59 -0.79
CA GLY A 191 -13.97 13.45 -0.40
C GLY A 191 -15.34 12.91 -0.81
N GLN A 192 -15.40 12.05 -1.83
CA GLN A 192 -16.66 11.38 -2.23
C GLN A 192 -16.98 10.17 -1.35
N MET A 193 -15.97 9.60 -0.66
CA MET A 193 -16.13 8.46 0.24
C MET A 193 -16.30 8.88 1.71
N ALA A 194 -16.02 10.14 2.02
CA ALA A 194 -16.24 10.73 3.34
C ALA A 194 -17.69 11.22 3.51
#